data_cb77f12dea1baa1338438ff25ebb731a
#
_entry.id   cb77f12dea1baa1338438ff25ebb731a
#
_cell.length_a   1.000
_cell.length_b   1.000
_cell.length_c   1.000
_cell.angle_alpha   90.00
_cell.angle_beta   90.00
_cell.angle_gamma   90.00
#
_symmetry.space_group_name_H-M   'P 1'
#
loop_
_entity.id
_entity.type
_entity.pdbx_description
1 polymer ?
#
loop_
_entity_poly.entity_id
_entity_poly.type
_entity_poly.pdbx_seq_one_letter_code
_entity_poly.pdbx_strand_id
1 'polypeptide(L)'
;MRRLFVFVAVVIFAFSIVGTASAQEKKAEPASTGQKPSVYKEKVVTATATVEAVDLEKRIVTLRRADGGIFDLIVGPEVRNLPQVKVGDEVVVKYHQSILVQVTKPGAAEGSQVKETVVRAKPGEKPAGMVAKQVTVTATVEKIDKKKMIATLKGPEGKVADVKVRDPKNLENVNVGDQVVITYTEGVAVSVEKPQKK
;
A
#
# COMPACT_ATOMS: atom_id res chain seq x y z
N MET A 1 15.38 27.78 1.97
CA MET A 1 14.12 27.03 2.03
C MET A 1 13.95 26.31 0.70
N ARG A 2 14.38 25.04 0.63
CA ARG A 2 14.34 24.22 -0.60
C ARG A 2 12.98 23.55 -0.67
N ARG A 3 12.14 23.98 -1.61
CA ARG A 3 10.84 23.36 -1.91
C ARG A 3 11.12 22.01 -2.56
N LEU A 4 10.85 20.94 -1.82
CA LEU A 4 10.95 19.55 -2.28
C LEU A 4 9.76 19.30 -3.22
N PHE A 5 10.00 19.28 -4.52
CA PHE A 5 9.04 18.86 -5.52
C PHE A 5 8.86 17.33 -5.39
N VAL A 6 7.76 16.90 -4.79
CA VAL A 6 7.36 15.50 -4.82
C VAL A 6 6.66 15.23 -6.15
N PHE A 7 7.43 14.83 -7.15
CA PHE A 7 6.88 14.15 -8.31
C PHE A 7 6.39 12.78 -7.85
N VAL A 8 5.07 12.60 -7.80
CA VAL A 8 4.48 11.26 -7.74
C VAL A 8 4.64 10.65 -9.14
N ALA A 9 5.83 10.20 -9.45
CA ALA A 9 6.05 9.28 -10.55
C ALA A 9 5.49 7.93 -10.09
N VAL A 10 4.38 7.51 -10.69
CA VAL A 10 3.91 6.12 -10.60
C VAL A 10 4.93 5.29 -11.36
N VAL A 11 6.00 4.90 -10.69
CA VAL A 11 6.97 3.94 -11.19
C VAL A 11 6.33 2.56 -11.06
N ILE A 12 5.85 2.06 -12.17
CA ILE A 12 5.50 0.64 -12.32
C ILE A 12 6.84 -0.11 -12.34
N PHE A 13 7.32 -0.49 -11.16
CA PHE A 13 8.42 -1.44 -11.07
C PHE A 13 7.85 -2.84 -11.32
N ALA A 14 8.09 -3.37 -12.51
CA ALA A 14 7.87 -4.78 -12.81
C ALA A 14 8.90 -5.61 -12.03
N PHE A 15 8.55 -6.02 -10.82
CA PHE A 15 9.31 -7.01 -10.08
C PHE A 15 8.80 -8.39 -10.50
N SER A 16 9.57 -9.05 -11.35
CA SER A 16 9.36 -10.47 -11.67
C SER A 16 9.77 -11.31 -10.46
N ILE A 17 8.84 -11.53 -9.55
CA ILE A 17 8.99 -12.55 -8.52
C ILE A 17 8.21 -13.77 -9.02
N VAL A 18 8.94 -14.78 -9.47
CA VAL A 18 8.41 -16.14 -9.65
C VAL A 18 8.26 -16.73 -8.25
N GLY A 19 7.10 -16.53 -7.68
CA GLY A 19 6.66 -17.16 -6.45
C GLY A 19 5.16 -17.37 -6.58
N THR A 20 4.69 -18.61 -6.44
CA THR A 20 3.28 -18.95 -6.41
C THR A 20 2.63 -18.37 -5.16
N ALA A 21 2.34 -17.07 -5.19
CA ALA A 21 1.52 -16.41 -4.21
C ALA A 21 0.09 -16.39 -4.72
N SER A 22 -0.80 -17.08 -4.04
CA SER A 22 -2.24 -16.99 -4.26
C SER A 22 -2.67 -15.56 -3.96
N ALA A 23 -2.77 -14.74 -5.01
CA ALA A 23 -3.35 -13.43 -4.92
C ALA A 23 -4.87 -13.58 -4.82
N GLN A 24 -5.42 -13.40 -3.64
CA GLN A 24 -6.88 -13.26 -3.47
C GLN A 24 -7.27 -11.87 -3.94
N GLU A 25 -7.71 -11.79 -5.17
CA GLU A 25 -8.33 -10.59 -5.75
C GLU A 25 -9.76 -10.52 -5.20
N LYS A 26 -9.97 -9.74 -4.14
CA LYS A 26 -11.31 -9.45 -3.63
C LYS A 26 -11.98 -8.47 -4.57
N LYS A 27 -12.79 -9.01 -5.50
CA LYS A 27 -13.61 -8.25 -6.43
C LYS A 27 -14.67 -7.50 -5.64
N ALA A 28 -14.63 -6.18 -5.66
CA ALA A 28 -15.71 -5.37 -5.11
C ALA A 28 -16.98 -5.59 -5.95
N GLU A 29 -18.08 -5.92 -5.27
CA GLU A 29 -19.41 -6.09 -5.86
C GLU A 29 -19.89 -4.76 -6.49
N PRO A 30 -20.59 -4.79 -7.63
CA PRO A 30 -21.05 -3.57 -8.29
C PRO A 30 -22.13 -2.90 -7.46
N ALA A 31 -21.93 -1.62 -7.18
CA ALA A 31 -22.89 -0.77 -6.49
C ALA A 31 -24.22 -0.65 -7.25
N SER A 32 -25.31 -0.65 -6.48
CA SER A 32 -26.69 -0.51 -6.93
C SER A 32 -26.95 0.77 -7.71
N THR A 33 -27.94 0.72 -8.59
CA THR A 33 -28.47 1.80 -9.42
C THR A 33 -28.63 3.11 -8.66
N GLY A 34 -27.88 4.13 -9.03
CA GLY A 34 -27.93 5.49 -8.45
C GLY A 34 -26.73 5.92 -7.59
N GLN A 35 -25.88 5.00 -7.16
CA GLN A 35 -24.65 5.32 -6.45
C GLN A 35 -23.52 5.72 -7.43
N LYS A 36 -22.69 6.66 -6.98
CA LYS A 36 -21.48 7.03 -7.71
C LYS A 36 -20.49 5.86 -7.72
N PRO A 37 -19.72 5.66 -8.81
CA PRO A 37 -18.78 4.55 -8.91
C PRO A 37 -17.69 4.59 -7.84
N SER A 38 -17.31 3.39 -7.37
CA SER A 38 -16.18 3.19 -6.48
C SER A 38 -15.38 1.96 -6.93
N VAL A 39 -14.06 2.11 -7.02
CA VAL A 39 -13.15 1.04 -7.43
C VAL A 39 -12.09 0.86 -6.35
N TYR A 40 -11.98 -0.35 -5.83
CA TYR A 40 -10.94 -0.73 -4.87
C TYR A 40 -10.07 -1.83 -5.46
N LYS A 41 -8.76 -1.68 -5.33
CA LYS A 41 -7.78 -2.72 -5.64
C LYS A 41 -6.77 -2.82 -4.53
N GLU A 42 -6.39 -4.03 -4.21
CA GLU A 42 -5.44 -4.34 -3.16
C GLU A 42 -4.44 -5.39 -3.63
N LYS A 43 -3.21 -5.28 -3.17
CA LYS A 43 -2.17 -6.28 -3.33
C LYS A 43 -1.48 -6.46 -1.99
N VAL A 44 -1.41 -7.71 -1.54
CA VAL A 44 -0.67 -8.11 -0.34
C VAL A 44 0.40 -9.12 -0.76
N VAL A 45 1.63 -8.89 -0.35
CA VAL A 45 2.74 -9.83 -0.52
C VAL A 45 3.27 -10.18 0.86
N THR A 46 3.36 -11.46 1.14
CA THR A 46 3.92 -11.96 2.41
C THR A 46 5.20 -12.71 2.10
N ALA A 47 6.26 -12.39 2.84
CA ALA A 47 7.52 -13.13 2.84
C ALA A 47 7.82 -13.60 4.26
N THR A 48 8.33 -14.81 4.39
CA THR A 48 8.72 -15.39 5.67
C THR A 48 10.18 -15.84 5.64
N ALA A 49 10.84 -15.78 6.79
CA ALA A 49 12.18 -16.29 6.97
C ALA A 49 12.36 -16.78 8.40
N THR A 50 13.14 -17.86 8.58
CA THR A 50 13.44 -18.41 9.90
C THR A 50 14.70 -17.80 10.47
N VAL A 51 14.71 -17.48 11.75
CA VAL A 51 15.89 -16.98 12.46
C VAL A 51 16.87 -18.12 12.70
N GLU A 52 18.08 -18.00 12.18
CA GLU A 52 19.17 -18.96 12.33
C GLU A 52 20.15 -18.55 13.44
N ALA A 53 20.45 -17.26 13.55
CA ALA A 53 21.32 -16.71 14.58
C ALA A 53 20.92 -15.27 14.94
N VAL A 54 21.28 -14.86 16.15
CA VAL A 54 21.07 -13.49 16.64
C VAL A 54 22.35 -13.02 17.32
N ASP A 55 22.96 -11.96 16.80
CA ASP A 55 24.06 -11.23 17.43
C ASP A 55 23.52 -9.93 18.01
N LEU A 56 23.32 -9.89 19.33
CA LEU A 56 22.75 -8.72 20.01
C LEU A 56 23.72 -7.56 20.07
N GLU A 57 25.03 -7.80 20.11
CA GLU A 57 26.06 -6.74 20.19
C GLU A 57 26.15 -5.99 18.87
N LYS A 58 26.25 -6.72 17.76
CA LYS A 58 26.29 -6.15 16.41
C LYS A 58 24.90 -5.83 15.86
N ARG A 59 23.85 -6.25 16.56
CA ARG A 59 22.45 -6.14 16.13
C ARG A 59 22.21 -6.79 14.75
N ILE A 60 22.75 -7.99 14.55
CA ILE A 60 22.61 -8.76 13.31
C ILE A 60 21.72 -9.97 13.59
N VAL A 61 20.76 -10.19 12.70
CA VAL A 61 19.92 -11.39 12.68
C VAL A 61 20.19 -12.12 11.37
N THR A 62 20.67 -13.35 11.48
CA THR A 62 20.84 -14.24 10.31
C THR A 62 19.51 -14.95 10.05
N LEU A 63 19.03 -14.82 8.83
CA LEU A 63 17.72 -15.30 8.39
C LEU A 63 17.86 -16.31 7.26
N ARG A 64 17.06 -17.38 7.31
CA ARG A 64 16.92 -18.36 6.24
C ARG A 64 15.56 -18.18 5.55
N ARG A 65 15.55 -17.98 4.26
CA ARG A 65 14.35 -17.95 3.43
C ARG A 65 13.82 -19.36 3.15
N ALA A 66 12.58 -19.44 2.68
CA ALA A 66 11.93 -20.71 2.31
C ALA A 66 12.66 -21.45 1.17
N ASP A 67 13.39 -20.75 0.31
CA ASP A 67 14.24 -21.32 -0.75
C ASP A 67 15.60 -21.86 -0.25
N GLY A 68 15.87 -21.77 1.08
CA GLY A 68 17.11 -22.16 1.71
C GLY A 68 18.21 -21.09 1.70
N GLY A 69 17.99 -19.96 1.04
CA GLY A 69 18.94 -18.85 1.01
C GLY A 69 19.12 -18.20 2.39
N ILE A 70 20.39 -18.00 2.80
CA ILE A 70 20.74 -17.39 4.09
C ILE A 70 21.25 -15.98 3.82
N PHE A 71 20.87 -15.02 4.68
CA PHE A 71 21.32 -13.64 4.64
C PHE A 71 21.30 -12.99 6.02
N ASP A 72 22.14 -11.98 6.21
CA ASP A 72 22.19 -11.20 7.43
C ASP A 72 21.37 -9.92 7.30
N LEU A 73 20.59 -9.63 8.35
CA LEU A 73 19.83 -8.40 8.49
C LEU A 73 20.40 -7.57 9.65
N ILE A 74 20.88 -6.37 9.33
CA ILE A 74 21.27 -5.40 10.34
C ILE A 74 20.00 -4.74 10.88
N VAL A 75 19.76 -4.88 12.18
CA VAL A 75 18.56 -4.39 12.86
C VAL A 75 18.83 -3.02 13.49
N GLY A 76 18.10 -2.01 13.04
CA GLY A 76 18.24 -0.64 13.54
C GLY A 76 17.88 -0.48 15.03
N PRO A 77 18.33 0.63 15.65
CA PRO A 77 18.12 0.88 17.09
C PRO A 77 16.66 1.08 17.47
N GLU A 78 15.80 1.38 16.50
CA GLU A 78 14.36 1.54 16.67
C GLU A 78 13.65 0.23 17.06
N VAL A 79 14.24 -0.94 16.76
CA VAL A 79 13.76 -2.26 17.17
C VAL A 79 14.24 -2.55 18.60
N ARG A 80 13.46 -2.16 19.60
CA ARG A 80 13.83 -2.23 21.00
C ARG A 80 13.83 -3.66 21.56
N ASN A 81 13.00 -4.52 20.98
CA ASN A 81 12.71 -5.86 21.51
C ASN A 81 13.58 -6.96 20.87
N LEU A 82 14.72 -6.60 20.25
CA LEU A 82 15.63 -7.57 19.64
C LEU A 82 16.03 -8.73 20.59
N PRO A 83 16.25 -8.51 21.90
CA PRO A 83 16.54 -9.62 22.84
C PRO A 83 15.42 -10.66 22.98
N GLN A 84 14.22 -10.38 22.50
CA GLN A 84 13.10 -11.32 22.50
C GLN A 84 13.11 -12.28 21.31
N VAL A 85 13.96 -12.01 20.31
CA VAL A 85 14.14 -12.88 19.13
C VAL A 85 14.97 -14.09 19.49
N LYS A 86 14.52 -15.27 19.08
CA LYS A 86 15.21 -16.54 19.33
C LYS A 86 15.45 -17.28 18.02
N VAL A 87 16.48 -18.11 18.01
CA VAL A 87 16.70 -19.05 16.93
C VAL A 87 15.47 -19.96 16.78
N GLY A 88 15.05 -20.18 15.54
CA GLY A 88 13.83 -20.88 15.19
C GLY A 88 12.58 -20.02 15.10
N ASP A 89 12.60 -18.75 15.55
CA ASP A 89 11.48 -17.84 15.32
C ASP A 89 11.27 -17.59 13.83
N GLU A 90 10.05 -17.25 13.47
CA GLU A 90 9.68 -16.87 12.11
C GLU A 90 9.53 -15.35 12.00
N VAL A 91 10.27 -14.75 11.09
CA VAL A 91 10.11 -13.35 10.70
C VAL A 91 9.13 -13.29 9.56
N VAL A 92 8.01 -12.59 9.76
CA VAL A 92 6.97 -12.40 8.74
C VAL A 92 6.98 -10.95 8.30
N VAL A 93 7.16 -10.73 7.00
CA VAL A 93 7.09 -9.41 6.38
C VAL A 93 5.86 -9.39 5.48
N LYS A 94 4.96 -8.42 5.73
CA LYS A 94 3.77 -8.18 4.89
C LYS A 94 3.90 -6.82 4.23
N TYR A 95 3.92 -6.81 2.90
CA TYR A 95 3.80 -5.60 2.10
C TYR A 95 2.36 -5.48 1.61
N HIS A 96 1.75 -4.34 1.91
CA HIS A 96 0.38 -4.02 1.53
C HIS A 96 0.39 -2.79 0.63
N GLN A 97 -0.36 -2.86 -0.46
CA GLN A 97 -0.60 -1.76 -1.36
C GLN A 97 -2.07 -1.75 -1.75
N SER A 98 -2.73 -0.60 -1.65
CA SER A 98 -4.10 -0.47 -2.11
C SER A 98 -4.36 0.88 -2.77
N ILE A 99 -5.32 0.89 -3.69
CA ILE A 99 -5.86 2.09 -4.31
C ILE A 99 -7.39 2.04 -4.23
N LEU A 100 -7.95 3.11 -3.71
CA LEU A 100 -9.39 3.36 -3.69
C LEU A 100 -9.67 4.60 -4.54
N VAL A 101 -10.53 4.46 -5.53
CA VAL A 101 -11.03 5.56 -6.36
C VAL A 101 -12.52 5.66 -6.13
N GLN A 102 -12.99 6.80 -5.66
CA GLN A 102 -14.41 7.05 -5.40
C GLN A 102 -14.84 8.31 -6.13
N VAL A 103 -15.98 8.25 -6.80
CA VAL A 103 -16.63 9.44 -7.34
C VAL A 103 -17.64 9.95 -6.31
N THR A 104 -17.59 11.24 -6.03
CA THR A 104 -18.50 11.91 -5.09
C THR A 104 -19.13 13.12 -5.74
N LYS A 105 -20.20 13.64 -5.15
CA LYS A 105 -20.73 14.97 -5.52
C LYS A 105 -19.73 16.06 -5.15
N PRO A 106 -19.81 17.25 -5.78
CA PRO A 106 -19.00 18.39 -5.39
C PRO A 106 -19.15 18.72 -3.90
N GLY A 107 -18.06 19.14 -3.24
CA GLY A 107 -18.07 19.53 -1.82
C GLY A 107 -17.01 18.85 -0.94
N ALA A 108 -16.25 17.88 -1.45
CA ALA A 108 -15.07 17.39 -0.76
C ALA A 108 -13.96 18.46 -0.79
N ALA A 109 -13.11 18.48 0.25
CA ALA A 109 -11.98 19.40 0.27
C ALA A 109 -11.03 19.09 -0.91
N GLU A 110 -10.81 20.06 -1.77
CA GLU A 110 -9.80 19.94 -2.83
C GLU A 110 -8.40 19.90 -2.21
N GLY A 111 -7.52 19.10 -2.80
CA GLY A 111 -6.14 19.06 -2.38
C GLY A 111 -5.53 17.68 -2.35
N SER A 112 -4.33 17.62 -1.79
CA SER A 112 -3.59 16.39 -1.52
C SER A 112 -3.29 16.32 -0.02
N GLN A 113 -3.62 15.18 0.58
CA GLN A 113 -3.35 14.89 1.98
C GLN A 113 -2.44 13.68 2.08
N VAL A 114 -1.44 13.76 2.97
CA VAL A 114 -0.53 12.66 3.26
C VAL A 114 -0.67 12.33 4.74
N LYS A 115 -0.93 11.06 5.04
CA LYS A 115 -0.98 10.53 6.40
C LYS A 115 0.04 9.40 6.53
N GLU A 116 0.89 9.51 7.54
CA GLU A 116 1.83 8.45 7.90
C GLU A 116 1.40 7.80 9.22
N THR A 117 1.55 6.50 9.31
CA THR A 117 1.24 5.72 10.50
C THR A 117 2.43 4.84 10.83
N VAL A 118 2.88 4.90 12.07
CA VAL A 118 3.93 4.02 12.60
C VAL A 118 3.40 3.33 13.84
N VAL A 119 3.44 1.99 13.83
CA VAL A 119 3.05 1.15 14.96
C VAL A 119 4.24 0.31 15.39
N ARG A 120 4.43 0.12 16.67
CA ARG A 120 5.51 -0.71 17.25
C ARG A 120 4.97 -1.59 18.35
N ALA A 121 5.54 -2.78 18.51
CA ALA A 121 5.26 -3.67 19.63
C ALA A 121 5.61 -3.01 20.97
N LYS A 122 4.91 -3.40 22.02
CA LYS A 122 5.17 -2.95 23.38
C LYS A 122 6.50 -3.51 23.91
N PRO A 123 7.16 -2.82 24.84
CA PRO A 123 8.34 -3.37 25.50
C PRO A 123 8.07 -4.76 26.10
N GLY A 124 9.01 -5.70 25.90
CA GLY A 124 8.89 -7.08 26.39
C GLY A 124 8.15 -8.05 25.48
N GLU A 125 7.43 -7.58 24.46
CA GLU A 125 6.85 -8.42 23.43
C GLU A 125 7.90 -8.77 22.35
N LYS A 126 7.60 -9.77 21.49
CA LYS A 126 8.43 -10.00 20.30
C LYS A 126 8.40 -8.79 19.37
N PRO A 127 9.50 -8.51 18.64
CA PRO A 127 9.52 -7.39 17.72
C PRO A 127 8.40 -7.47 16.72
N ALA A 128 7.63 -6.41 16.62
CA ALA A 128 6.66 -6.18 15.59
C ALA A 128 6.54 -4.68 15.30
N GLY A 129 6.29 -4.35 14.06
CA GLY A 129 6.10 -2.96 13.65
C GLY A 129 5.41 -2.86 12.32
N MET A 130 4.80 -1.71 12.09
CA MET A 130 4.19 -1.36 10.81
C MET A 130 4.49 0.11 10.51
N VAL A 131 4.83 0.37 9.27
CA VAL A 131 4.88 1.71 8.71
C VAL A 131 3.94 1.73 7.52
N ALA A 132 3.02 2.68 7.51
CA ALA A 132 2.10 2.86 6.38
C ALA A 132 2.03 4.34 6.01
N LYS A 133 1.94 4.60 4.70
CA LYS A 133 1.72 5.90 4.11
C LYS A 133 0.44 5.88 3.29
N GLN A 134 -0.42 6.83 3.53
CA GLN A 134 -1.65 7.04 2.77
C GLN A 134 -1.59 8.40 2.11
N VAL A 135 -1.86 8.45 0.81
CA VAL A 135 -1.98 9.68 0.03
C VAL A 135 -3.38 9.76 -0.52
N THR A 136 -4.09 10.82 -0.19
CA THR A 136 -5.43 11.10 -0.73
C THR A 136 -5.35 12.34 -1.60
N VAL A 137 -5.84 12.22 -2.84
CA VAL A 137 -5.91 13.32 -3.81
C VAL A 137 -7.36 13.47 -4.24
N THR A 138 -7.87 14.69 -4.20
CA THR A 138 -9.20 15.04 -4.72
C THR A 138 -9.02 15.84 -6.01
N ALA A 139 -9.61 15.33 -7.08
CA ALA A 139 -9.63 15.96 -8.41
C ALA A 139 -11.07 16.19 -8.85
N THR A 140 -11.29 17.20 -9.70
CA THR A 140 -12.61 17.53 -10.26
C THR A 140 -12.71 16.99 -11.68
N VAL A 141 -13.87 16.43 -12.05
CA VAL A 141 -14.16 15.99 -13.42
C VAL A 141 -14.46 17.22 -14.27
N GLU A 142 -13.58 17.54 -15.23
CA GLU A 142 -13.79 18.66 -16.16
C GLU A 142 -14.47 18.22 -17.46
N LYS A 143 -14.19 16.99 -17.93
CA LYS A 143 -14.74 16.48 -19.18
C LYS A 143 -14.89 14.96 -19.14
N ILE A 144 -15.88 14.44 -19.85
CA ILE A 144 -16.12 12.99 -20.02
C ILE A 144 -16.32 12.71 -21.49
N ASP A 145 -15.48 11.85 -22.06
CA ASP A 145 -15.68 11.26 -23.39
C ASP A 145 -16.03 9.78 -23.24
N LYS A 146 -17.34 9.49 -23.24
CA LYS A 146 -17.84 8.11 -23.09
C LYS A 146 -17.48 7.22 -24.29
N LYS A 147 -17.29 7.80 -25.50
CA LYS A 147 -16.92 7.02 -26.70
C LYS A 147 -15.47 6.56 -26.61
N LYS A 148 -14.59 7.41 -26.13
CA LYS A 148 -13.15 7.12 -25.98
C LYS A 148 -12.83 6.50 -24.62
N MET A 149 -13.80 6.44 -23.71
CA MET A 149 -13.61 6.00 -22.34
C MET A 149 -12.57 6.82 -21.59
N ILE A 150 -12.64 8.15 -21.72
CA ILE A 150 -11.70 9.08 -21.11
C ILE A 150 -12.47 10.05 -20.20
N ALA A 151 -11.96 10.22 -18.98
CA ALA A 151 -12.35 11.30 -18.07
C ALA A 151 -11.17 12.25 -17.91
N THR A 152 -11.39 13.54 -18.17
CA THR A 152 -10.42 14.60 -17.92
C THR A 152 -10.61 15.11 -16.51
N LEU A 153 -9.58 14.97 -15.68
CA LEU A 153 -9.59 15.34 -14.27
C LEU A 153 -8.66 16.51 -14.03
N LYS A 154 -9.16 17.50 -13.30
CA LYS A 154 -8.35 18.62 -12.77
C LYS A 154 -8.01 18.31 -11.32
N GLY A 155 -6.73 18.12 -11.09
CA GLY A 155 -6.17 17.86 -9.77
C GLY A 155 -5.86 19.12 -8.98
N PRO A 156 -5.29 18.97 -7.79
CA PRO A 156 -4.75 20.07 -7.01
C PRO A 156 -3.76 20.90 -7.86
N GLU A 157 -3.66 22.18 -7.56
CA GLU A 157 -2.79 23.12 -8.29
C GLU A 157 -3.18 23.31 -9.78
N GLY A 158 -4.40 22.92 -10.17
CA GLY A 158 -4.91 23.13 -11.53
C GLY A 158 -4.33 22.21 -12.61
N LYS A 159 -3.56 21.18 -12.22
CA LYS A 159 -3.03 20.18 -13.17
C LYS A 159 -4.16 19.35 -13.75
N VAL A 160 -4.20 19.28 -15.08
CA VAL A 160 -5.21 18.52 -15.82
C VAL A 160 -4.59 17.24 -16.37
N ALA A 161 -5.31 16.12 -16.26
CA ALA A 161 -4.88 14.82 -16.76
C ALA A 161 -6.05 14.04 -17.35
N ASP A 162 -5.80 13.39 -18.49
CA ASP A 162 -6.75 12.46 -19.10
C ASP A 162 -6.56 11.05 -18.52
N VAL A 163 -7.62 10.50 -17.97
CA VAL A 163 -7.64 9.17 -17.38
C VAL A 163 -8.49 8.24 -18.24
N LYS A 164 -7.86 7.17 -18.76
CA LYS A 164 -8.59 6.13 -19.49
C LYS A 164 -9.30 5.21 -18.50
N VAL A 165 -10.62 5.14 -18.62
CA VAL A 165 -11.48 4.29 -17.82
C VAL A 165 -11.63 2.94 -18.52
N ARG A 166 -11.38 1.83 -17.83
CA ARG A 166 -11.41 0.49 -18.44
C ARG A 166 -12.81 -0.11 -18.49
N ASP A 167 -13.61 0.14 -17.45
CA ASP A 167 -14.96 -0.39 -17.33
C ASP A 167 -15.97 0.73 -17.55
N PRO A 168 -16.86 0.62 -18.56
CA PRO A 168 -17.90 1.62 -18.84
C PRO A 168 -18.77 1.95 -17.65
N LYS A 169 -19.02 0.98 -16.77
CA LYS A 169 -19.82 1.17 -15.55
C LYS A 169 -19.24 2.24 -14.64
N ASN A 170 -17.93 2.43 -14.66
CA ASN A 170 -17.26 3.46 -13.87
C ASN A 170 -17.43 4.88 -14.44
N LEU A 171 -18.08 5.03 -15.61
CA LEU A 171 -18.53 6.31 -16.17
C LEU A 171 -20.04 6.49 -16.05
N GLU A 172 -20.74 5.48 -15.56
CA GLU A 172 -22.18 5.62 -15.26
C GLU A 172 -22.35 6.53 -14.05
N ASN A 173 -23.36 7.40 -14.12
CA ASN A 173 -23.67 8.36 -13.05
C ASN A 173 -22.52 9.34 -12.68
N VAL A 174 -21.49 9.48 -13.53
CA VAL A 174 -20.45 10.49 -13.39
C VAL A 174 -20.81 11.70 -14.24
N ASN A 175 -20.72 12.88 -13.66
CA ASN A 175 -21.01 14.15 -14.32
C ASN A 175 -19.81 15.08 -14.26
N VAL A 176 -19.76 16.04 -15.18
CA VAL A 176 -18.83 17.16 -15.09
C VAL A 176 -19.12 17.93 -13.80
N GLY A 177 -18.10 18.30 -13.07
CA GLY A 177 -18.18 18.92 -11.75
C GLY A 177 -18.16 17.92 -10.58
N ASP A 178 -18.35 16.62 -10.80
CA ASP A 178 -18.14 15.61 -9.75
C ASP A 178 -16.69 15.59 -9.31
N GLN A 179 -16.46 15.11 -8.10
CA GLN A 179 -15.11 14.95 -7.57
C GLN A 179 -14.70 13.47 -7.57
N VAL A 180 -13.44 13.23 -7.89
CA VAL A 180 -12.80 11.91 -7.82
C VAL A 180 -11.80 11.95 -6.67
N VAL A 181 -12.09 11.19 -5.62
CA VAL A 181 -11.21 11.02 -4.47
C VAL A 181 -10.39 9.75 -4.69
N ILE A 182 -9.08 9.89 -4.80
CA ILE A 182 -8.13 8.81 -5.00
C ILE A 182 -7.34 8.66 -3.72
N THR A 183 -7.48 7.52 -3.06
CA THR A 183 -6.71 7.16 -1.86
C THR A 183 -5.77 6.02 -2.21
N TYR A 184 -4.47 6.28 -2.16
CA TYR A 184 -3.42 5.30 -2.28
C TYR A 184 -2.83 5.01 -0.91
N THR A 185 -2.72 3.73 -0.57
CA THR A 185 -2.11 3.30 0.68
C THR A 185 -1.00 2.29 0.38
N GLU A 186 0.14 2.49 1.02
CA GLU A 186 1.28 1.59 0.97
C GLU A 186 1.77 1.36 2.39
N GLY A 187 2.09 0.11 2.74
CA GLY A 187 2.57 -0.22 4.07
C GLY A 187 3.42 -1.48 4.10
N VAL A 188 4.33 -1.50 5.06
CA VAL A 188 5.13 -2.68 5.41
C VAL A 188 4.89 -2.98 6.88
N ALA A 189 4.51 -4.22 7.17
CA ALA A 189 4.46 -4.75 8.51
C ALA A 189 5.50 -5.87 8.67
N VAL A 190 6.19 -5.86 9.79
CA VAL A 190 7.14 -6.90 10.17
C VAL A 190 6.74 -7.42 11.54
N SER A 191 6.66 -8.73 11.70
CA SER A 191 6.46 -9.38 12.99
C SER A 191 7.43 -10.55 13.17
N VAL A 192 7.77 -10.83 14.42
CA VAL A 192 8.50 -12.04 14.81
C VAL A 192 7.54 -12.92 15.59
N GLU A 193 7.32 -14.13 15.08
CA GLU A 193 6.36 -15.08 15.62
C GLU A 193 7.10 -16.33 16.13
N LYS A 194 6.48 -17.07 17.04
CA LYS A 194 6.99 -18.38 17.42
C LYS A 194 6.85 -19.34 16.24
N PRO A 195 7.74 -20.33 16.09
CA PRO A 195 7.58 -21.37 15.07
C PRO A 195 6.18 -21.97 15.13
N GLN A 196 5.51 -22.02 14.00
CA GLN A 196 4.25 -22.76 13.92
C GLN A 196 4.60 -24.25 13.95
N LYS A 197 4.14 -24.97 14.97
CA LYS A 197 4.21 -26.44 14.97
C LYS A 197 3.36 -26.95 13.80
N LYS A 198 4.03 -27.52 12.80
CA LYS A 198 3.35 -28.31 11.76
C LYS A 198 2.82 -29.61 12.34
#